data_9881ffeb00049034dc48747042d233aa
#
_entry.id   9881ffeb00049034dc48747042d233aa
#
_cell.length_a   1.000
_cell.length_b   1.000
_cell.length_c   1.000
_cell.angle_alpha   90.00
_cell.angle_beta   90.00
_cell.angle_gamma   90.00
#
_symmetry.space_group_name_H-M   'P 1'
#
loop_
_entity.id
_entity.type
_entity.pdbx_description
1 polymer ?
#
loop_
_entity_poly.entity_id
_entity_poly.type
_entity_poly.pdbx_seq_one_letter_code
_entity_poly.pdbx_strand_id
1 'polypeptide(L)'
;AAQVAEFFLDELLRNGVTTALAFATSHPQSVDALFGEARRRHLRLMTGKVLQDRHSPDGVRDETEQSLIDTEDLITRWHGVDRLGYAITPRFAPTSSPAQLRGAGQLAARYPDVWIQSHVAENLDEVRWACELYPRSRSYLAVYDDFGLMRERAVYAHCIHFDAADRALMHQRRTAAAVSPTSNLFLGSGFFDYQAAD
;
A
#
# COMPACT_ATOMS: atom_id res chain seq x y z
N ALA A 1 -0.42 10.78 -17.64
CA ALA A 1 0.34 9.96 -16.68
C ALA A 1 1.85 10.21 -16.81
N ALA A 2 2.46 10.10 -18.03
CA ALA A 2 3.92 10.21 -18.20
C ALA A 2 4.51 11.52 -17.69
N GLN A 3 3.95 12.67 -18.05
CA GLN A 3 4.43 13.99 -17.59
C GLN A 3 4.40 14.15 -16.06
N VAL A 4 3.37 13.58 -15.40
CA VAL A 4 3.26 13.59 -13.93
C VAL A 4 4.33 12.68 -13.32
N ALA A 5 4.55 11.50 -13.89
CA ALA A 5 5.58 10.57 -13.45
C ALA A 5 6.99 11.19 -13.59
N GLU A 6 7.26 11.83 -14.74
CA GLU A 6 8.50 12.55 -14.98
C GLU A 6 8.76 13.62 -13.92
N PHE A 7 7.81 14.53 -13.72
CA PHE A 7 7.91 15.59 -12.72
C PHE A 7 8.12 15.03 -11.31
N PHE A 8 7.31 14.04 -10.91
CA PHE A 8 7.40 13.44 -9.58
C PHE A 8 8.78 12.82 -9.31
N LEU A 9 9.31 12.05 -10.26
CA LEU A 9 10.61 11.40 -10.09
C LEU A 9 11.77 12.40 -10.13
N ASP A 10 11.67 13.47 -10.92
CA ASP A 10 12.66 14.55 -10.92
C ASP A 10 12.66 15.29 -9.56
N GLU A 11 11.49 15.52 -8.96
CA GLU A 11 11.40 16.11 -7.61
C GLU A 11 11.97 15.18 -6.54
N LEU A 12 11.75 13.87 -6.62
CA LEU A 12 12.39 12.92 -5.70
C LEU A 12 13.92 13.05 -5.78
N LEU A 13 14.49 13.03 -6.98
CA LEU A 13 15.94 13.15 -7.18
C LEU A 13 16.48 14.50 -6.71
N ARG A 14 15.80 15.62 -6.97
CA ARG A 14 16.20 16.95 -6.49
C ARG A 14 16.26 17.04 -4.97
N ASN A 15 15.42 16.26 -4.30
CA ASN A 15 15.39 16.17 -2.83
C ASN A 15 16.24 15.02 -2.26
N GLY A 16 17.11 14.41 -3.07
CA GLY A 16 18.04 13.37 -2.63
C GLY A 16 17.41 11.99 -2.43
N VAL A 17 16.17 11.78 -2.88
CA VAL A 17 15.46 10.49 -2.76
C VAL A 17 15.81 9.62 -3.95
N THR A 18 16.55 8.54 -3.72
CA THR A 18 16.99 7.59 -4.75
C THR A 18 16.26 6.25 -4.70
N THR A 19 15.50 6.03 -3.64
CA THR A 19 14.68 4.82 -3.44
C THR A 19 13.32 5.23 -2.88
N ALA A 20 12.25 4.77 -3.50
CA ALA A 20 10.89 5.07 -3.03
C ALA A 20 9.99 3.84 -3.12
N LEU A 21 9.07 3.74 -2.16
CA LEU A 21 7.87 2.92 -2.23
C LEU A 21 6.69 3.88 -2.34
N ALA A 22 6.05 3.95 -3.49
CA ALA A 22 5.09 4.99 -3.83
C ALA A 22 3.72 4.42 -4.22
N PHE A 23 2.66 5.15 -3.86
CA PHE A 23 1.32 4.87 -4.38
C PHE A 23 1.17 5.49 -5.77
N ALA A 24 0.73 4.68 -6.75
CA ALA A 24 0.29 5.16 -8.06
C ALA A 24 -1.21 5.52 -8.00
N THR A 25 -1.95 5.23 -9.04
CA THR A 25 -3.42 5.34 -9.07
C THR A 25 -4.06 3.97 -9.29
N SER A 26 -5.39 3.91 -9.35
CA SER A 26 -6.12 2.68 -9.69
C SER A 26 -6.01 2.30 -11.18
N HIS A 27 -5.45 3.15 -12.02
CA HIS A 27 -5.33 2.90 -13.46
C HIS A 27 -3.99 2.22 -13.80
N PRO A 28 -3.98 1.05 -14.47
CA PRO A 28 -2.75 0.35 -14.86
C PRO A 28 -1.74 1.23 -15.61
N GLN A 29 -2.24 2.13 -16.48
CA GLN A 29 -1.41 3.02 -17.28
C GLN A 29 -0.59 4.02 -16.43
N SER A 30 -1.03 4.33 -15.21
CA SER A 30 -0.25 5.18 -14.32
C SER A 30 0.97 4.44 -13.78
N VAL A 31 0.84 3.14 -13.52
CA VAL A 31 1.94 2.27 -13.10
C VAL A 31 2.96 2.08 -14.22
N ASP A 32 2.47 1.79 -15.44
CA ASP A 32 3.33 1.67 -16.62
C ASP A 32 4.14 2.95 -16.86
N ALA A 33 3.49 4.11 -16.76
CA ALA A 33 4.17 5.40 -16.92
C ALA A 33 5.21 5.64 -15.82
N LEU A 34 4.88 5.34 -14.56
CA LEU A 34 5.77 5.57 -13.44
C LEU A 34 6.99 4.63 -13.47
N PHE A 35 6.79 3.36 -13.78
CA PHE A 35 7.88 2.40 -13.94
C PHE A 35 8.76 2.71 -15.17
N GLY A 36 8.15 3.08 -16.30
CA GLY A 36 8.89 3.48 -17.50
C GLY A 36 9.83 4.66 -17.23
N GLU A 37 9.35 5.68 -16.53
CA GLU A 37 10.13 6.85 -16.15
C GLU A 37 11.20 6.54 -15.09
N ALA A 38 10.89 5.69 -14.09
CA ALA A 38 11.85 5.26 -13.09
C ALA A 38 12.98 4.42 -13.70
N ARG A 39 12.66 3.52 -14.65
CA ARG A 39 13.63 2.72 -15.40
C ARG A 39 14.59 3.61 -16.18
N ARG A 40 14.08 4.61 -16.89
CA ARG A 40 14.88 5.57 -17.67
C ARG A 40 15.86 6.36 -16.80
N ARG A 41 15.53 6.57 -15.50
CA ARG A 41 16.37 7.28 -14.52
C ARG A 41 17.23 6.35 -13.67
N HIS A 42 17.16 5.03 -13.87
CA HIS A 42 17.81 4.01 -13.03
C HIS A 42 17.45 4.11 -11.54
N LEU A 43 16.25 4.60 -11.22
CA LEU A 43 15.77 4.73 -9.85
C LEU A 43 15.36 3.38 -9.26
N ARG A 44 15.61 3.20 -7.96
CA ARG A 44 15.01 2.10 -7.19
C ARG A 44 13.58 2.50 -6.82
N LEU A 45 12.59 1.90 -7.49
CA LEU A 45 11.19 2.22 -7.24
C LEU A 45 10.38 0.95 -7.00
N MET A 46 9.58 0.96 -5.95
CA MET A 46 8.51 0.01 -5.72
C MET A 46 7.18 0.76 -5.83
N THR A 47 6.26 0.24 -6.62
CA THR A 47 4.92 0.79 -6.80
C THR A 47 3.97 -0.28 -7.32
N GLY A 48 2.68 0.00 -7.33
CA GLY A 48 1.67 -0.87 -7.92
C GLY A 48 0.35 -0.16 -8.12
N LYS A 49 -0.53 -0.79 -8.87
CA LYS A 49 -1.90 -0.34 -9.05
C LYS A 49 -2.62 -0.31 -7.71
N VAL A 50 -3.23 0.82 -7.38
CA VAL A 50 -4.07 0.94 -6.19
C VAL A 50 -5.34 0.12 -6.36
N LEU A 51 -5.64 -0.71 -5.37
CA LEU A 51 -6.85 -1.54 -5.30
C LEU A 51 -7.91 -0.85 -4.44
N GLN A 52 -9.08 -0.58 -5.02
CA GLN A 52 -10.21 0.04 -4.34
C GLN A 52 -11.51 -0.21 -5.12
N ASP A 53 -12.24 -1.26 -4.73
CA ASP A 53 -13.46 -1.70 -5.42
C ASP A 53 -14.77 -1.27 -4.75
N ARG A 54 -14.68 -0.56 -3.61
CA ARG A 54 -15.85 0.00 -2.90
C ARG A 54 -15.52 1.34 -2.23
N HIS A 55 -16.55 2.08 -1.83
CA HIS A 55 -16.43 3.36 -1.11
C HIS A 55 -15.47 4.35 -1.78
N SER A 56 -15.39 4.31 -3.10
CA SER A 56 -14.53 5.15 -3.92
C SER A 56 -15.35 5.83 -5.01
N PRO A 57 -14.95 7.03 -5.48
CA PRO A 57 -15.57 7.68 -6.63
C PRO A 57 -15.51 6.79 -7.88
N ASP A 58 -16.55 6.88 -8.73
CA ASP A 58 -16.68 6.01 -9.92
C ASP A 58 -15.45 6.03 -10.84
N GLY A 59 -14.82 7.20 -11.03
CA GLY A 59 -13.65 7.34 -11.91
C GLY A 59 -12.38 6.65 -11.45
N VAL A 60 -12.33 6.14 -10.20
CA VAL A 60 -11.17 5.44 -9.63
C VAL A 60 -11.56 4.12 -8.96
N ARG A 61 -12.85 3.77 -8.97
CA ARG A 61 -13.33 2.51 -8.41
C ARG A 61 -13.06 1.36 -9.36
N ASP A 62 -12.49 0.31 -8.82
CA ASP A 62 -12.20 -0.93 -9.54
C ASP A 62 -13.46 -1.79 -9.73
N GLU A 63 -13.42 -2.59 -10.76
CA GLU A 63 -14.11 -3.87 -10.79
C GLU A 63 -13.16 -4.92 -10.16
N THR A 64 -13.67 -5.73 -9.23
CA THR A 64 -12.83 -6.57 -8.37
C THR A 64 -11.95 -7.52 -9.16
N GLU A 65 -12.54 -8.34 -10.04
CA GLU A 65 -11.81 -9.37 -10.79
C GLU A 65 -10.81 -8.76 -11.76
N GLN A 66 -11.24 -7.75 -12.52
CA GLN A 66 -10.35 -7.06 -13.46
C GLN A 66 -9.16 -6.40 -12.76
N SER A 67 -9.38 -5.82 -11.57
CA SER A 67 -8.30 -5.18 -10.80
C SER A 67 -7.20 -6.16 -10.38
N LEU A 68 -7.57 -7.41 -10.11
CA LEU A 68 -6.63 -8.47 -9.75
C LEU A 68 -5.88 -9.00 -10.98
N ILE A 69 -6.57 -9.13 -12.12
CA ILE A 69 -5.95 -9.47 -13.42
C ILE A 69 -4.93 -8.40 -13.79
N ASP A 70 -5.32 -7.13 -13.77
CA ASP A 70 -4.42 -6.01 -14.05
C ASP A 70 -3.19 -6.00 -13.13
N THR A 71 -3.40 -6.32 -11.86
CA THR A 71 -2.31 -6.41 -10.86
C THR A 71 -1.33 -7.51 -11.23
N GLU A 72 -1.82 -8.71 -11.58
CA GLU A 72 -0.97 -9.84 -11.97
C GLU A 72 -0.20 -9.56 -13.27
N ASP A 73 -0.85 -8.95 -14.25
CA ASP A 73 -0.20 -8.53 -15.50
C ASP A 73 0.93 -7.53 -15.26
N LEU A 74 0.71 -6.56 -14.37
CA LEU A 74 1.73 -5.57 -13.99
C LEU A 74 2.88 -6.18 -13.19
N ILE A 75 2.60 -7.15 -12.31
CA ILE A 75 3.65 -7.91 -11.61
C ILE A 75 4.54 -8.60 -12.64
N THR A 76 3.94 -9.35 -13.56
CA THR A 76 4.66 -10.10 -14.59
C THR A 76 5.50 -9.20 -15.49
N ARG A 77 5.02 -8.00 -15.78
CA ARG A 77 5.68 -7.04 -16.67
C ARG A 77 6.84 -6.30 -16.01
N TRP A 78 6.71 -5.95 -14.73
CA TRP A 78 7.60 -4.96 -14.10
C TRP A 78 8.39 -5.47 -12.90
N HIS A 79 7.90 -6.49 -12.17
CA HIS A 79 8.61 -6.94 -10.98
C HIS A 79 9.96 -7.55 -11.33
N GLY A 80 11.01 -7.07 -10.66
CA GLY A 80 12.38 -7.54 -10.89
C GLY A 80 13.05 -7.03 -12.17
N VAL A 81 12.40 -6.13 -12.93
CA VAL A 81 13.03 -5.48 -14.08
C VAL A 81 13.99 -4.40 -13.58
N ASP A 82 15.26 -4.51 -13.90
CA ASP A 82 16.32 -3.58 -13.44
C ASP A 82 16.28 -3.37 -11.91
N ARG A 83 15.91 -2.17 -11.47
CA ARG A 83 15.81 -1.79 -10.05
C ARG A 83 14.37 -1.64 -9.58
N LEU A 84 13.40 -2.11 -10.36
CA LEU A 84 11.98 -1.95 -10.08
C LEU A 84 11.44 -3.12 -9.26
N GLY A 85 10.47 -2.82 -8.40
CA GLY A 85 9.74 -3.82 -7.62
C GLY A 85 8.24 -3.52 -7.64
N TYR A 86 7.42 -4.53 -7.88
CA TYR A 86 5.98 -4.35 -7.76
C TYR A 86 5.54 -4.37 -6.29
N ALA A 87 4.54 -3.57 -5.96
CA ALA A 87 3.89 -3.57 -4.65
C ALA A 87 2.38 -3.79 -4.83
N ILE A 88 1.86 -4.88 -4.28
CA ILE A 88 0.41 -5.08 -4.18
C ILE A 88 -0.14 -4.03 -3.23
N THR A 89 -1.06 -3.19 -3.71
CA THR A 89 -1.41 -1.91 -3.08
C THR A 89 -2.91 -1.77 -2.81
N PRO A 90 -3.51 -2.51 -1.86
CA PRO A 90 -4.82 -2.09 -1.33
C PRO A 90 -4.70 -0.66 -0.80
N ARG A 91 -5.59 0.25 -1.23
CA ARG A 91 -5.51 1.64 -0.74
C ARG A 91 -5.58 1.69 0.78
N PHE A 92 -6.63 1.11 1.33
CA PHE A 92 -6.82 0.81 2.75
C PHE A 92 -8.05 -0.10 2.90
N ALA A 93 -8.20 -0.82 4.00
CA ALA A 93 -9.24 -1.84 4.13
C ALA A 93 -10.67 -1.33 3.87
N PRO A 94 -11.09 -0.12 4.28
CA PRO A 94 -12.43 0.37 3.99
C PRO A 94 -12.79 0.49 2.51
N THR A 95 -11.82 0.71 1.62
CA THR A 95 -12.08 0.82 0.17
C THR A 95 -11.88 -0.48 -0.61
N SER A 96 -11.50 -1.57 0.06
CA SER A 96 -11.40 -2.89 -0.58
C SER A 96 -12.46 -3.83 -0.02
N SER A 97 -13.13 -4.58 -0.89
CA SER A 97 -14.04 -5.64 -0.46
C SER A 97 -13.28 -6.84 0.09
N PRO A 98 -13.92 -7.72 0.89
CA PRO A 98 -13.32 -8.99 1.28
C PRO A 98 -12.88 -9.85 0.08
N ALA A 99 -13.55 -9.75 -1.06
CA ALA A 99 -13.19 -10.45 -2.29
C ALA A 99 -11.86 -9.89 -2.86
N GLN A 100 -11.73 -8.57 -2.96
CA GLN A 100 -10.51 -7.92 -3.45
C GLN A 100 -9.32 -8.19 -2.51
N LEU A 101 -9.49 -8.06 -1.18
CA LEU A 101 -8.40 -8.36 -0.23
C LEU A 101 -7.97 -9.84 -0.29
N ARG A 102 -8.93 -10.77 -0.44
CA ARG A 102 -8.60 -12.20 -0.61
C ARG A 102 -7.80 -12.45 -1.88
N GLY A 103 -8.21 -11.87 -3.00
CA GLY A 103 -7.47 -11.96 -4.26
C GLY A 103 -6.07 -11.35 -4.16
N ALA A 104 -5.94 -10.20 -3.51
CA ALA A 104 -4.65 -9.57 -3.23
C ALA A 104 -3.73 -10.48 -2.39
N GLY A 105 -4.27 -11.12 -1.36
CA GLY A 105 -3.54 -12.10 -0.54
C GLY A 105 -3.12 -13.35 -1.33
N GLN A 106 -3.97 -13.83 -2.25
CA GLN A 106 -3.63 -14.95 -3.14
C GLN A 106 -2.49 -14.57 -4.10
N LEU A 107 -2.52 -13.37 -4.67
CA LEU A 107 -1.41 -12.84 -5.47
C LEU A 107 -0.15 -12.71 -4.64
N ALA A 108 -0.25 -12.18 -3.42
CA ALA A 108 0.88 -12.09 -2.52
C ALA A 108 1.50 -13.47 -2.19
N ALA A 109 0.69 -14.50 -2.02
CA ALA A 109 1.18 -15.86 -1.80
C ALA A 109 1.84 -16.48 -3.06
N ARG A 110 1.31 -16.17 -4.25
CA ARG A 110 1.86 -16.64 -5.53
C ARG A 110 3.18 -15.96 -5.89
N TYR A 111 3.33 -14.69 -5.52
CA TYR A 111 4.52 -13.87 -5.78
C TYR A 111 5.18 -13.46 -4.45
N PRO A 112 5.94 -14.35 -3.79
CA PRO A 112 6.40 -14.13 -2.42
C PRO A 112 7.44 -13.01 -2.28
N ASP A 113 8.05 -12.58 -3.36
CA ASP A 113 9.08 -11.52 -3.40
C ASP A 113 8.55 -10.13 -3.74
N VAL A 114 7.27 -10.00 -4.15
CA VAL A 114 6.65 -8.68 -4.34
C VAL A 114 6.42 -7.97 -3.00
N TRP A 115 6.44 -6.67 -3.03
CA TRP A 115 6.11 -5.82 -1.89
C TRP A 115 4.60 -5.76 -1.67
N ILE A 116 4.22 -5.36 -0.47
CA ILE A 116 2.84 -5.02 -0.12
C ILE A 116 2.87 -3.65 0.53
N GLN A 117 1.92 -2.77 0.22
CA GLN A 117 1.75 -1.51 0.90
C GLN A 117 0.28 -1.17 1.09
N SER A 118 -0.04 -0.50 2.17
CA SER A 118 -1.37 0.02 2.44
C SER A 118 -1.33 1.14 3.48
N HIS A 119 -2.49 1.74 3.78
CA HIS A 119 -2.67 2.65 4.91
C HIS A 119 -3.37 1.90 6.04
N VAL A 120 -3.06 2.26 7.29
CA VAL A 120 -3.70 1.64 8.44
C VAL A 120 -3.70 2.55 9.66
N ALA A 121 -4.84 2.62 10.33
CA ALA A 121 -5.01 3.27 11.64
C ALA A 121 -4.47 4.71 11.67
N GLU A 122 -4.77 5.49 10.63
CA GLU A 122 -4.40 6.89 10.54
C GLU A 122 -5.22 7.75 11.50
N ASN A 123 -6.53 7.54 11.58
CA ASN A 123 -7.39 8.25 12.52
C ASN A 123 -8.47 7.34 13.15
N LEU A 124 -9.06 7.81 14.25
CA LEU A 124 -10.01 6.98 15.02
C LEU A 124 -11.33 6.69 14.28
N ASP A 125 -11.80 7.61 13.42
CA ASP A 125 -13.02 7.37 12.63
C ASP A 125 -12.77 6.28 11.60
N GLU A 126 -11.61 6.30 10.95
CA GLU A 126 -11.17 5.26 10.03
C GLU A 126 -11.06 3.90 10.73
N VAL A 127 -10.48 3.87 11.94
CA VAL A 127 -10.38 2.64 12.74
C VAL A 127 -11.76 2.07 13.04
N ARG A 128 -12.70 2.91 13.50
CA ARG A 128 -14.10 2.49 13.75
C ARG A 128 -14.75 1.93 12.49
N TRP A 129 -14.63 2.65 11.39
CA TRP A 129 -15.19 2.25 10.11
C TRP A 129 -14.61 0.91 9.59
N ALA A 130 -13.31 0.72 9.69
CA ALA A 130 -12.68 -0.56 9.34
C ALA A 130 -13.20 -1.72 10.21
N CYS A 131 -13.33 -1.53 11.52
CA CYS A 131 -13.87 -2.54 12.43
C CYS A 131 -15.36 -2.85 12.15
N GLU A 132 -16.16 -1.86 11.78
CA GLU A 132 -17.56 -2.08 11.36
C GLU A 132 -17.67 -2.92 10.08
N LEU A 133 -16.80 -2.65 9.11
CA LEU A 133 -16.77 -3.37 7.84
C LEU A 133 -16.19 -4.79 7.94
N TYR A 134 -15.33 -5.04 8.94
CA TYR A 134 -14.64 -6.31 9.18
C TYR A 134 -14.82 -6.79 10.62
N PRO A 135 -16.04 -7.07 11.06
CA PRO A 135 -16.35 -7.34 12.48
C PRO A 135 -15.76 -8.66 13.00
N ARG A 136 -15.18 -9.49 12.14
CA ARG A 136 -14.51 -10.76 12.53
C ARG A 136 -13.03 -10.57 12.83
N SER A 137 -12.44 -9.48 12.37
CA SER A 137 -11.03 -9.17 12.61
C SER A 137 -10.88 -8.54 14.00
N ARG A 138 -9.82 -8.88 14.72
CA ARG A 138 -9.55 -8.36 16.05
C ARG A 138 -9.38 -6.82 16.07
N SER A 139 -8.75 -6.31 15.04
CA SER A 139 -8.44 -4.89 14.86
C SER A 139 -8.38 -4.54 13.38
N TYR A 140 -8.23 -3.25 13.09
CA TYR A 140 -8.02 -2.79 11.73
C TYR A 140 -6.77 -3.43 11.09
N LEU A 141 -5.65 -3.48 11.81
CA LEU A 141 -4.43 -4.12 11.31
C LEU A 141 -4.65 -5.63 11.05
N ALA A 142 -5.37 -6.30 11.94
CA ALA A 142 -5.66 -7.73 11.81
C ALA A 142 -6.45 -8.06 10.54
N VAL A 143 -7.19 -7.13 9.95
CA VAL A 143 -7.84 -7.33 8.63
C VAL A 143 -6.81 -7.75 7.59
N TYR A 144 -5.66 -7.09 7.53
CA TYR A 144 -4.62 -7.45 6.56
C TYR A 144 -3.98 -8.80 6.85
N ASP A 145 -3.83 -9.16 8.11
CA ASP A 145 -3.33 -10.49 8.51
C ASP A 145 -4.31 -11.61 8.12
N ASP A 146 -5.60 -11.41 8.35
CA ASP A 146 -6.66 -12.35 8.01
C ASP A 146 -6.72 -12.67 6.50
N PHE A 147 -6.29 -11.72 5.66
CA PHE A 147 -6.21 -11.89 4.22
C PHE A 147 -4.79 -12.25 3.71
N GLY A 148 -3.82 -12.54 4.59
CA GLY A 148 -2.47 -12.96 4.21
C GLY A 148 -1.61 -11.84 3.61
N LEU A 149 -1.90 -10.60 3.96
CA LEU A 149 -1.19 -9.42 3.46
C LEU A 149 -0.09 -8.93 4.42
N MET A 150 0.03 -9.49 5.63
CA MET A 150 1.09 -9.16 6.58
C MET A 150 2.24 -10.14 6.49
N ARG A 151 3.41 -9.64 6.09
CA ARG A 151 4.64 -10.44 5.97
C ARG A 151 5.86 -9.54 5.83
N GLU A 152 7.04 -10.15 5.80
CA GLU A 152 8.25 -9.45 5.36
C GLU A 152 8.02 -8.80 3.98
N ARG A 153 8.52 -7.59 3.75
CA ARG A 153 8.26 -6.71 2.59
C ARG A 153 6.84 -6.13 2.53
N ALA A 154 6.08 -6.17 3.62
CA ALA A 154 4.86 -5.38 3.75
C ALA A 154 5.13 -4.10 4.53
N VAL A 155 4.63 -2.97 4.05
CA VAL A 155 4.82 -1.64 4.64
C VAL A 155 3.46 -0.97 4.79
N TYR A 156 3.15 -0.57 6.01
CA TYR A 156 1.89 0.09 6.34
C TYR A 156 2.12 1.53 6.76
N ALA A 157 1.42 2.46 6.10
CA ALA A 157 1.52 3.88 6.41
C ALA A 157 0.70 4.25 7.65
N HIS A 158 1.17 5.25 8.36
CA HIS A 158 0.63 5.89 9.56
C HIS A 158 0.80 5.08 10.85
N CYS A 159 0.10 3.97 11.05
CA CYS A 159 0.20 3.10 12.23
C CYS A 159 0.04 3.84 13.58
N ILE A 160 -0.79 4.90 13.64
CA ILE A 160 -0.89 5.79 14.79
C ILE A 160 -1.68 5.15 15.92
N HIS A 161 -2.87 4.62 15.59
CA HIS A 161 -3.84 4.13 16.58
C HIS A 161 -3.73 2.61 16.76
N PHE A 162 -2.54 2.15 17.14
CA PHE A 162 -2.26 0.75 17.43
C PHE A 162 -2.28 0.46 18.94
N ASP A 163 -2.83 -0.68 19.31
CA ASP A 163 -2.63 -1.24 20.65
C ASP A 163 -1.34 -2.10 20.72
N ALA A 164 -1.03 -2.63 21.90
CA ALA A 164 0.15 -3.47 22.09
C ALA A 164 0.11 -4.77 21.25
N ALA A 165 -1.09 -5.32 21.01
CA ALA A 165 -1.23 -6.54 20.21
C ALA A 165 -1.04 -6.27 18.72
N ASP A 166 -1.41 -5.08 18.21
CA ASP A 166 -1.10 -4.66 16.84
C ASP A 166 0.41 -4.53 16.63
N ARG A 167 1.12 -3.90 17.56
CA ARG A 167 2.58 -3.79 17.51
C ARG A 167 3.26 -5.16 17.56
N ALA A 168 2.81 -6.04 18.45
CA ALA A 168 3.30 -7.43 18.51
C ALA A 168 3.06 -8.19 17.21
N LEU A 169 1.90 -7.99 16.55
CA LEU A 169 1.58 -8.59 15.25
C LEU A 169 2.52 -8.08 14.15
N MET A 170 2.80 -6.76 14.10
CA MET A 170 3.78 -6.17 13.17
C MET A 170 5.15 -6.83 13.32
N HIS A 171 5.63 -6.94 14.57
CA HIS A 171 6.91 -7.59 14.88
C HIS A 171 6.90 -9.07 14.44
N GLN A 172 5.88 -9.83 14.82
CA GLN A 172 5.76 -11.24 14.47
C GLN A 172 5.76 -11.49 12.96
N ARG A 173 5.09 -10.64 12.21
CA ARG A 173 4.99 -10.70 10.74
C ARG A 173 6.16 -10.03 10.03
N ARG A 174 7.07 -9.36 10.77
CA ARG A 174 8.22 -8.64 10.23
C ARG A 174 7.82 -7.58 9.21
N THR A 175 6.68 -6.93 9.48
CA THR A 175 6.17 -5.82 8.67
C THR A 175 6.76 -4.49 9.14
N ALA A 176 6.85 -3.51 8.25
CA ALA A 176 7.36 -2.19 8.54
C ALA A 176 6.25 -1.14 8.64
N ALA A 177 6.41 -0.18 9.55
CA ALA A 177 5.60 1.02 9.61
C ALA A 177 6.27 2.16 8.82
N ALA A 178 5.52 2.81 7.94
CA ALA A 178 5.93 4.05 7.28
C ALA A 178 5.33 5.24 8.04
N VAL A 179 6.13 5.91 8.82
CA VAL A 179 5.69 7.09 9.59
C VAL A 179 5.55 8.28 8.66
N SER A 180 4.41 8.95 8.71
CA SER A 180 4.07 10.08 7.83
C SER A 180 3.82 11.36 8.65
N PRO A 181 4.83 11.93 9.32
CA PRO A 181 4.63 12.98 10.33
C PRO A 181 3.99 14.23 9.74
N THR A 182 4.37 14.66 8.55
CA THR A 182 3.82 15.84 7.88
C THR A 182 2.31 15.66 7.59
N SER A 183 1.91 14.51 7.07
CA SER A 183 0.51 14.18 6.80
C SER A 183 -0.29 14.09 8.10
N ASN A 184 0.24 13.35 9.07
CA ASN A 184 -0.40 13.12 10.36
C ASN A 184 -0.71 14.43 11.10
N LEU A 185 0.24 15.37 11.08
CA LEU A 185 0.09 16.68 11.73
C LEU A 185 -0.84 17.60 10.94
N PHE A 186 -0.73 17.62 9.63
CA PHE A 186 -1.58 18.46 8.77
C PHE A 186 -3.06 18.08 8.88
N LEU A 187 -3.36 16.78 8.93
CA LEU A 187 -4.73 16.27 9.04
C LEU A 187 -5.22 16.16 10.49
N GLY A 188 -4.36 16.39 11.48
CA GLY A 188 -4.71 16.20 12.89
C GLY A 188 -4.95 14.75 13.27
N SER A 189 -4.35 13.80 12.55
CA SER A 189 -4.53 12.36 12.76
C SER A 189 -3.94 11.87 14.09
N GLY A 190 -2.85 12.49 14.55
CA GLY A 190 -2.15 12.17 15.79
C GLY A 190 -0.64 12.00 15.62
N PHE A 191 0.00 11.57 16.69
CA PHE A 191 1.45 11.32 16.70
C PHE A 191 1.71 9.82 16.67
N PHE A 192 2.72 9.42 15.89
CA PHE A 192 3.24 8.06 15.96
C PHE A 192 3.99 7.87 17.29
N ASP A 193 3.68 6.80 18.00
CA ASP A 193 4.31 6.49 19.29
C ASP A 193 5.61 5.70 19.06
N TYR A 194 6.72 6.43 18.93
CA TYR A 194 8.06 5.84 18.76
C TYR A 194 8.51 5.03 19.96
N GLN A 195 8.13 5.44 21.17
CA GLN A 195 8.54 4.74 22.39
C GLN A 195 7.88 3.36 22.51
N ALA A 196 6.63 3.25 22.09
CA ALA A 196 5.91 1.98 22.12
C ALA A 196 6.23 1.09 20.89
N ALA A 197 6.92 1.62 19.89
CA ALA A 197 7.31 0.89 18.67
C ALA A 197 8.68 0.21 18.77
N ASP A 198 9.46 0.54 19.81
CA ASP A 198 10.76 -0.07 20.15
C ASP A 198 10.52 -1.39 20.90
#